data_e86119dc4bb2ba3f7e171e3b53bc1267
#
_entry.id   e86119dc4bb2ba3f7e171e3b53bc1267
#
_cell.length_a   1.000
_cell.length_b   1.000
_cell.length_c   1.000
_cell.angle_alpha   90.00
_cell.angle_beta   90.00
_cell.angle_gamma   90.00
#
_symmetry.space_group_name_H-M   'P 1'
#
loop_
_entity.id
_entity.type
_entity.pdbx_description
1 polymer ?
#
loop_
_entity_poly.entity_id
_entity_poly.type
_entity_poly.pdbx_seq_one_letter_code
_entity_poly.pdbx_strand_id
1 'polypeptide(L)'
;MTFENDQEAIEKIKKHQTLTPEWKLMREYSKELKSLVNGTDFLDELICKIEGIESANKAKARVKYSKNIKSMFNRLFQPIDNIYYASGGLKDYDIQESIKKEFLSKIANIRDNKTLSEWVQQNAVQLFNTDPNGLIFIEYKDQDAYPTYKSIDAIRYYKSKGQIVDYVVFEPYIKENKTYWRIVDDAKDRLFLQSGNEFILVEERTFDNPFGQVPALICSNINIIGQKNKLAAIDGILDDAKEYARDQSFLTLYKIYKGNPIFWKYVQYCGDCNGSGTIDDVKCGTCNGHGKYVGKSDVTDAVELPIPDDNESPVIAPNIAGFISPDLDVWTKYEETLKLTEEQIYKSHWGTMYGMQLDNARGQKTATEIIADKQPLENQLNKYADFCEYIEWKISEWLLNFYDPVKKKDESKITINLGRRYIIESYDVLLERYEKSVQAQENNTVLDKLFVEYLGAKYRNNPIDLQANLVKAQVEPYLHLQLKDVIDIFGKEEAQRKVLFQKFWQTVTNFNDASKIENEFNSWFEANKKTIPPVNI
;
A
#
# COMPACT_ATOMS: atom_id res chain seq x y z
N MET A 1 16.13 -22.93 15.34
CA MET A 1 17.46 -23.27 15.90
C MET A 1 17.46 -22.99 17.38
N THR A 2 17.57 -24.00 18.22
CA THR A 2 17.58 -23.89 19.69
C THR A 2 19.03 -23.78 20.18
N PHE A 3 19.32 -22.82 21.04
CA PHE A 3 20.63 -22.77 21.72
C PHE A 3 20.65 -23.73 22.90
N GLU A 4 21.72 -24.47 23.05
CA GLU A 4 21.87 -25.47 24.12
C GLU A 4 21.96 -24.81 25.51
N ASN A 5 22.58 -23.61 25.57
CA ASN A 5 22.75 -22.87 26.80
C ASN A 5 22.89 -21.36 26.54
N ASP A 6 22.94 -20.57 27.62
CA ASP A 6 23.05 -19.11 27.54
C ASP A 6 24.42 -18.66 27.01
N GLN A 7 25.48 -19.48 27.17
CA GLN A 7 26.80 -19.19 26.66
C GLN A 7 26.82 -19.17 25.12
N GLU A 8 26.09 -20.09 24.48
CA GLU A 8 25.95 -20.08 23.01
C GLU A 8 25.23 -18.82 22.52
N ALA A 9 24.19 -18.39 23.23
CA ALA A 9 23.48 -17.14 22.92
C ALA A 9 24.43 -15.92 23.03
N ILE A 10 25.27 -15.87 24.09
CA ILE A 10 26.27 -14.82 24.30
C ILE A 10 27.30 -14.83 23.15
N GLU A 11 27.75 -15.98 22.70
CA GLU A 11 28.68 -16.09 21.55
C GLU A 11 28.07 -15.52 20.26
N LYS A 12 26.76 -15.78 20.02
CA LYS A 12 26.07 -15.18 18.87
C LYS A 12 25.97 -13.65 19.00
N ILE A 13 25.67 -13.12 20.20
CA ILE A 13 25.67 -11.68 20.45
C ILE A 13 27.07 -11.09 20.18
N LYS A 14 28.13 -11.68 20.77
CA LYS A 14 29.51 -11.22 20.57
C LYS A 14 29.93 -11.23 19.09
N LYS A 15 29.56 -12.27 18.34
CA LYS A 15 29.82 -12.37 16.90
C LYS A 15 29.19 -11.24 16.10
N HIS A 16 28.04 -10.73 16.54
CA HIS A 16 27.26 -9.75 15.82
C HIS A 16 27.25 -8.35 16.49
N GLN A 17 28.16 -8.07 17.42
CA GLN A 17 28.30 -6.75 18.04
C GLN A 17 28.61 -5.65 17.01
N THR A 18 29.37 -5.97 15.98
CA THR A 18 29.69 -5.05 14.88
C THR A 18 28.80 -5.38 13.67
N LEU A 19 28.17 -4.37 13.10
CA LEU A 19 27.42 -4.50 11.84
C LEU A 19 28.37 -4.85 10.70
N THR A 20 28.04 -5.95 10.00
CA THR A 20 28.74 -6.30 8.78
C THR A 20 28.40 -5.35 7.63
N PRO A 21 29.24 -5.22 6.59
CA PRO A 21 28.92 -4.40 5.41
C PRO A 21 27.58 -4.75 4.78
N GLU A 22 27.24 -6.04 4.70
CA GLU A 22 25.96 -6.53 4.16
C GLU A 22 24.77 -5.95 4.92
N TRP A 23 24.80 -5.94 6.27
CA TRP A 23 23.72 -5.38 7.09
C TRP A 23 23.63 -3.86 7.00
N LYS A 24 24.75 -3.17 6.79
CA LYS A 24 24.73 -1.72 6.50
C LYS A 24 24.02 -1.44 5.19
N LEU A 25 24.34 -2.19 4.12
CA LEU A 25 23.66 -2.05 2.84
C LEU A 25 22.15 -2.32 2.92
N MET A 26 21.71 -3.32 3.68
CA MET A 26 20.29 -3.57 3.91
C MET A 26 19.58 -2.38 4.60
N ARG A 27 20.24 -1.74 5.57
CA ARG A 27 19.70 -0.56 6.26
C ARG A 27 19.66 0.65 5.33
N GLU A 28 20.70 0.90 4.55
CA GLU A 28 20.75 1.97 3.55
C GLU A 28 19.65 1.79 2.51
N TYR A 29 19.46 0.58 2.00
CA TYR A 29 18.40 0.24 1.06
C TYR A 29 17.01 0.50 1.65
N SER A 30 16.74 0.06 2.88
CA SER A 30 15.47 0.32 3.55
C SER A 30 15.24 1.82 3.80
N LYS A 31 16.28 2.56 4.13
CA LYS A 31 16.22 4.01 4.32
C LYS A 31 15.86 4.72 3.01
N GLU A 32 16.48 4.33 1.91
CA GLU A 32 16.18 4.83 0.57
C GLU A 32 14.72 4.57 0.18
N LEU A 33 14.22 3.33 0.38
CA LEU A 33 12.83 2.97 0.13
C LEU A 33 11.85 3.81 0.96
N LYS A 34 12.11 3.98 2.26
CA LYS A 34 11.30 4.82 3.16
C LYS A 34 11.31 6.29 2.72
N SER A 35 12.45 6.79 2.27
CA SER A 35 12.57 8.15 1.75
C SER A 35 11.72 8.36 0.51
N LEU A 36 11.74 7.42 -0.44
CA LEU A 36 10.93 7.49 -1.66
C LEU A 36 9.43 7.37 -1.37
N VAL A 37 9.03 6.29 -0.68
CA VAL A 37 7.61 5.93 -0.50
C VAL A 37 6.92 6.81 0.53
N ASN A 38 7.56 7.04 1.69
CA ASN A 38 6.96 7.77 2.79
C ASN A 38 7.29 9.27 2.77
N GLY A 39 8.29 9.67 1.97
CA GLY A 39 8.77 11.05 1.87
C GLY A 39 9.56 11.52 3.10
N THR A 40 10.11 10.59 3.89
CA THR A 40 10.99 10.89 5.05
C THR A 40 12.42 11.12 4.56
N ASP A 41 13.09 12.17 5.05
CA ASP A 41 14.48 12.53 4.69
C ASP A 41 14.76 12.59 3.16
N PHE A 42 13.69 12.68 2.38
CA PHE A 42 13.68 12.57 0.93
C PHE A 42 14.63 13.54 0.23
N LEU A 43 14.65 14.78 0.69
CA LEU A 43 15.37 15.84 -0.01
C LEU A 43 16.88 15.75 0.17
N ASP A 44 17.32 15.31 1.35
CA ASP A 44 18.75 15.27 1.67
C ASP A 44 19.46 14.07 1.00
N GLU A 45 18.74 12.97 0.77
CA GLU A 45 19.33 11.72 0.29
C GLU A 45 19.12 11.48 -1.20
N LEU A 46 17.96 11.84 -1.74
CA LEU A 46 17.59 11.53 -3.12
C LEU A 46 17.86 12.70 -4.09
N ILE A 47 17.78 13.93 -3.60
CA ILE A 47 18.00 15.13 -4.41
C ILE A 47 19.35 15.75 -4.02
N CYS A 48 20.41 14.96 -4.09
CA CYS A 48 21.75 15.44 -3.80
C CYS A 48 22.29 16.37 -4.89
N LYS A 49 23.29 17.16 -4.52
CA LYS A 49 24.01 18.02 -5.46
C LYS A 49 24.58 17.24 -6.63
N ILE A 50 24.36 17.72 -7.85
CA ILE A 50 24.97 17.15 -9.05
C ILE A 50 26.38 17.74 -9.20
N GLU A 51 27.39 16.90 -8.92
CA GLU A 51 28.79 17.27 -9.01
C GLU A 51 29.18 17.76 -10.41
N GLY A 52 29.94 18.84 -10.46
CA GLY A 52 30.42 19.44 -11.72
C GLY A 52 29.38 20.24 -12.51
N ILE A 53 28.10 20.15 -12.19
CA ILE A 53 27.02 20.80 -12.93
C ILE A 53 26.28 21.84 -12.07
N GLU A 54 26.12 21.57 -10.78
CA GLU A 54 25.30 22.36 -9.88
C GLU A 54 26.09 23.05 -8.77
N SER A 55 25.85 24.37 -8.57
CA SER A 55 26.42 25.10 -7.45
C SER A 55 25.75 24.66 -6.12
N ALA A 56 26.48 24.78 -5.00
CA ALA A 56 25.94 24.44 -3.68
C ALA A 56 24.68 25.26 -3.32
N ASN A 57 24.61 26.53 -3.73
CA ASN A 57 23.44 27.39 -3.47
C ASN A 57 22.22 26.92 -4.27
N LYS A 58 22.41 26.50 -5.52
CA LYS A 58 21.35 26.00 -6.37
C LYS A 58 20.83 24.65 -5.85
N ALA A 59 21.72 23.77 -5.41
CA ALA A 59 21.35 22.49 -4.78
C ALA A 59 20.53 22.73 -3.50
N LYS A 60 20.97 23.63 -2.61
CA LYS A 60 20.22 24.00 -1.40
C LYS A 60 18.84 24.58 -1.71
N ALA A 61 18.73 25.43 -2.72
CA ALA A 61 17.45 25.98 -3.15
C ALA A 61 16.54 24.88 -3.69
N ARG A 62 17.07 23.95 -4.49
CA ARG A 62 16.35 22.81 -5.04
C ARG A 62 15.80 21.91 -3.92
N VAL A 63 16.63 21.53 -2.95
CA VAL A 63 16.21 20.76 -1.78
C VAL A 63 15.12 21.51 -0.98
N LYS A 64 15.30 22.81 -0.73
CA LYS A 64 14.37 23.60 0.07
C LYS A 64 12.96 23.70 -0.53
N TYR A 65 12.86 23.79 -1.85
CA TYR A 65 11.58 24.05 -2.53
C TYR A 65 10.96 22.82 -3.19
N SER A 66 11.69 21.71 -3.27
CA SER A 66 11.15 20.49 -3.87
C SER A 66 10.13 19.80 -2.95
N LYS A 67 9.20 19.09 -3.57
CA LYS A 67 8.21 18.25 -2.89
C LYS A 67 8.64 16.79 -2.99
N ASN A 68 8.27 15.99 -2.01
CA ASN A 68 8.42 14.54 -2.12
C ASN A 68 7.42 13.96 -3.13
N ILE A 69 7.70 12.73 -3.55
CA ILE A 69 6.87 12.00 -4.53
C ILE A 69 5.90 10.99 -3.89
N LYS A 70 5.64 11.13 -2.59
CA LYS A 70 4.71 10.27 -1.84
C LYS A 70 3.33 10.13 -2.50
N SER A 71 2.82 11.22 -3.08
CA SER A 71 1.51 11.21 -3.76
C SER A 71 1.51 10.28 -5.00
N MET A 72 2.61 10.16 -5.71
CA MET A 72 2.78 9.21 -6.81
C MET A 72 2.71 7.77 -6.28
N PHE A 73 3.45 7.44 -5.21
CA PHE A 73 3.39 6.11 -4.62
C PHE A 73 2.03 5.78 -4.02
N ASN A 74 1.34 6.74 -3.40
CA ASN A 74 -0.03 6.52 -2.93
C ASN A 74 -0.97 6.11 -4.07
N ARG A 75 -0.86 6.78 -5.24
CA ARG A 75 -1.62 6.36 -6.43
C ARG A 75 -1.16 5.01 -6.97
N LEU A 76 0.15 4.77 -7.00
CA LEU A 76 0.73 3.49 -7.46
C LEU A 76 0.19 2.31 -6.66
N PHE A 77 0.02 2.44 -5.35
CA PHE A 77 -0.42 1.35 -4.48
C PHE A 77 -1.94 1.20 -4.37
N GLN A 78 -2.72 2.14 -4.88
CA GLN A 78 -4.18 2.08 -4.81
C GLN A 78 -4.79 0.77 -5.31
N PRO A 79 -4.29 0.11 -6.39
CA PRO A 79 -4.84 -1.16 -6.83
C PRO A 79 -4.71 -2.31 -5.82
N ILE A 80 -3.76 -2.23 -4.88
CA ILE A 80 -3.49 -3.29 -3.90
C ILE A 80 -4.68 -3.48 -2.94
N ASP A 81 -5.43 -2.43 -2.65
CA ASP A 81 -6.62 -2.51 -1.81
C ASP A 81 -7.66 -3.49 -2.37
N ASN A 82 -7.69 -3.68 -3.70
CA ASN A 82 -8.61 -4.62 -4.34
C ASN A 82 -8.39 -6.08 -3.93
N ILE A 83 -7.21 -6.44 -3.40
CA ILE A 83 -6.90 -7.79 -2.93
C ILE A 83 -7.89 -8.24 -1.86
N TYR A 84 -8.22 -7.35 -0.92
CA TYR A 84 -9.13 -7.66 0.19
C TYR A 84 -10.61 -7.59 -0.18
N TYR A 85 -10.92 -7.07 -1.35
CA TYR A 85 -12.27 -7.01 -1.91
C TYR A 85 -12.50 -7.99 -3.06
N ALA A 86 -11.49 -8.79 -3.41
CA ALA A 86 -11.55 -9.76 -4.49
C ALA A 86 -12.57 -10.86 -4.21
N SER A 87 -13.33 -11.24 -5.25
CA SER A 87 -14.32 -12.32 -5.14
C SER A 87 -13.67 -13.69 -5.13
N GLY A 88 -14.30 -14.65 -4.48
CA GLY A 88 -13.86 -16.06 -4.42
C GLY A 88 -12.85 -16.33 -3.30
N GLY A 89 -12.66 -15.38 -2.38
CA GLY A 89 -11.88 -15.61 -1.16
C GLY A 89 -12.57 -16.54 -0.18
N LEU A 90 -11.77 -17.24 0.62
CA LEU A 90 -12.23 -18.10 1.70
C LEU A 90 -11.30 -17.95 2.89
N LYS A 91 -11.85 -17.66 4.07
CA LYS A 91 -11.14 -17.75 5.34
C LYS A 91 -11.87 -18.73 6.22
N ASP A 92 -11.21 -19.84 6.49
CA ASP A 92 -11.78 -20.91 7.30
C ASP A 92 -10.80 -21.32 8.40
N TYR A 93 -11.33 -21.49 9.61
CA TYR A 93 -10.61 -21.87 10.80
C TYR A 93 -11.27 -23.13 11.37
N ASP A 94 -10.87 -24.29 10.83
CA ASP A 94 -11.27 -25.59 11.33
C ASP A 94 -10.38 -25.96 12.53
N ILE A 95 -10.81 -25.50 13.69
CA ILE A 95 -10.11 -25.62 14.98
C ILE A 95 -11.09 -26.07 16.07
N GLN A 96 -10.58 -26.67 17.13
CA GLN A 96 -11.41 -27.16 18.22
C GLN A 96 -12.26 -26.08 18.84
N GLU A 97 -13.55 -26.36 19.08
CA GLU A 97 -14.52 -25.41 19.62
C GLU A 97 -14.09 -24.84 20.99
N SER A 98 -13.32 -25.59 21.78
CA SER A 98 -12.82 -25.13 23.08
C SER A 98 -11.91 -23.89 23.03
N ILE A 99 -11.14 -23.73 21.94
CA ILE A 99 -10.21 -22.62 21.72
C ILE A 99 -10.69 -21.66 20.63
N LYS A 100 -11.60 -22.11 19.78
CA LYS A 100 -12.09 -21.36 18.61
C LYS A 100 -12.65 -19.98 18.97
N LYS A 101 -13.46 -19.91 20.02
CA LYS A 101 -14.09 -18.67 20.46
C LYS A 101 -13.03 -17.62 20.89
N GLU A 102 -12.04 -18.05 21.69
CA GLU A 102 -10.97 -17.17 22.15
C GLU A 102 -10.08 -16.73 20.98
N PHE A 103 -9.67 -17.67 20.13
CA PHE A 103 -8.88 -17.40 18.92
C PHE A 103 -9.59 -16.43 17.99
N LEU A 104 -10.86 -16.64 17.64
CA LEU A 104 -11.64 -15.76 16.77
C LEU A 104 -11.81 -14.36 17.38
N SER A 105 -12.06 -14.29 18.69
CA SER A 105 -12.11 -13.00 19.40
C SER A 105 -10.79 -12.24 19.31
N LYS A 106 -9.65 -12.97 19.38
CA LYS A 106 -8.32 -12.37 19.28
C LYS A 106 -8.00 -11.86 17.88
N ILE A 107 -8.26 -12.63 16.83
CA ILE A 107 -8.03 -12.17 15.45
C ILE A 107 -9.00 -11.07 15.00
N ALA A 108 -10.18 -10.98 15.63
CA ALA A 108 -11.14 -9.90 15.39
C ALA A 108 -10.69 -8.56 16.01
N ASN A 109 -9.83 -8.59 17.01
CA ASN A 109 -9.23 -7.40 17.64
C ASN A 109 -7.79 -7.68 18.01
N ILE A 110 -6.91 -7.74 17.01
CA ILE A 110 -5.51 -8.14 17.21
C ILE A 110 -4.68 -7.04 17.84
N ARG A 111 -4.92 -5.78 17.44
CA ARG A 111 -4.25 -4.59 17.94
C ARG A 111 -4.97 -3.33 17.47
N ASP A 112 -5.04 -2.29 18.33
CA ASP A 112 -5.58 -0.97 17.98
C ASP A 112 -7.02 -1.01 17.40
N ASN A 113 -7.86 -1.94 17.87
CA ASN A 113 -9.21 -2.22 17.40
C ASN A 113 -9.28 -2.64 15.91
N LYS A 114 -8.23 -3.30 15.41
CA LYS A 114 -8.17 -3.83 14.05
C LYS A 114 -8.24 -5.35 14.04
N THR A 115 -8.88 -5.87 13.02
CA THR A 115 -8.81 -7.30 12.70
C THR A 115 -7.40 -7.67 12.22
N LEU A 116 -7.04 -8.94 12.28
CA LEU A 116 -5.76 -9.43 11.75
C LEU A 116 -5.59 -9.09 10.27
N SER A 117 -6.65 -9.23 9.48
CA SER A 117 -6.64 -8.89 8.05
C SER A 117 -6.36 -7.40 7.81
N GLU A 118 -7.02 -6.51 8.55
CA GLU A 118 -6.75 -5.06 8.46
C GLU A 118 -5.33 -4.71 8.90
N TRP A 119 -4.82 -5.38 9.92
CA TRP A 119 -3.44 -5.19 10.34
C TRP A 119 -2.45 -5.62 9.26
N VAL A 120 -2.66 -6.78 8.64
CA VAL A 120 -1.82 -7.29 7.53
C VAL A 120 -1.90 -6.35 6.32
N GLN A 121 -3.10 -5.94 5.90
CA GLN A 121 -3.29 -5.00 4.80
C GLN A 121 -2.50 -3.71 5.00
N GLN A 122 -2.59 -3.12 6.19
CA GLN A 122 -1.98 -1.82 6.46
C GLN A 122 -0.47 -1.90 6.68
N ASN A 123 0.02 -2.97 7.32
CA ASN A 123 1.41 -3.06 7.72
C ASN A 123 2.25 -3.93 6.77
N ALA A 124 1.80 -5.15 6.44
CA ALA A 124 2.61 -6.07 5.66
C ALA A 124 2.87 -5.56 4.23
N VAL A 125 1.85 -4.99 3.57
CA VAL A 125 2.00 -4.39 2.23
C VAL A 125 2.97 -3.22 2.25
N GLN A 126 2.85 -2.34 3.26
CA GLN A 126 3.77 -1.22 3.39
C GLN A 126 5.21 -1.71 3.61
N LEU A 127 5.41 -2.70 4.48
CA LEU A 127 6.73 -3.25 4.78
C LEU A 127 7.36 -3.97 3.60
N PHE A 128 6.57 -4.67 2.80
CA PHE A 128 7.01 -5.31 1.56
C PHE A 128 7.60 -4.30 0.57
N ASN A 129 7.13 -3.07 0.59
CA ASN A 129 7.60 -2.00 -0.28
C ASN A 129 8.67 -1.09 0.37
N THR A 130 8.76 -1.02 1.70
CA THR A 130 9.62 -0.02 2.37
C THR A 130 10.70 -0.60 3.27
N ASP A 131 10.52 -1.82 3.78
CA ASP A 131 11.50 -2.45 4.65
C ASP A 131 11.54 -3.98 4.46
N PRO A 132 11.96 -4.45 3.26
CA PRO A 132 11.89 -5.87 2.87
C PRO A 132 12.76 -6.79 3.75
N ASN A 133 13.77 -6.24 4.42
CA ASN A 133 14.66 -6.97 5.32
C ASN A 133 14.29 -6.81 6.81
N GLY A 134 13.26 -6.02 7.14
CA GLY A 134 12.66 -5.96 8.46
C GLY A 134 11.90 -7.25 8.81
N LEU A 135 11.39 -7.33 10.03
CA LEU A 135 10.64 -8.49 10.52
C LEU A 135 9.24 -8.12 10.97
N ILE A 136 8.27 -8.93 10.58
CA ILE A 136 7.01 -9.06 11.29
C ILE A 136 7.26 -10.03 12.43
N PHE A 137 7.07 -9.58 13.67
CA PHE A 137 7.43 -10.31 14.89
C PHE A 137 6.21 -10.39 15.81
N ILE A 138 5.94 -11.56 16.39
CA ILE A 138 4.90 -11.69 17.40
C ILE A 138 5.55 -11.39 18.76
N GLU A 139 5.16 -10.26 19.34
CA GLU A 139 5.44 -9.98 20.74
C GLU A 139 4.44 -10.72 21.63
N TYR A 140 4.91 -11.23 22.73
CA TYR A 140 4.08 -11.94 23.69
C TYR A 140 4.46 -11.58 25.11
N LYS A 141 3.45 -11.48 25.93
CA LYS A 141 3.64 -11.22 27.36
C LYS A 141 2.43 -11.74 28.11
N ASP A 142 2.68 -12.46 29.19
CA ASP A 142 1.65 -13.06 30.04
C ASP A 142 0.69 -13.95 29.20
N GLN A 143 -0.55 -13.54 29.02
CA GLN A 143 -1.57 -14.27 28.24
C GLN A 143 -1.91 -13.58 26.91
N ASP A 144 -1.08 -12.66 26.45
CA ASP A 144 -1.34 -11.88 25.24
C ASP A 144 -0.22 -12.02 24.22
N ALA A 145 -0.61 -12.20 22.93
CA ALA A 145 0.30 -12.25 21.80
C ALA A 145 -0.25 -11.41 20.65
N TYR A 146 0.59 -10.59 20.02
CA TYR A 146 0.17 -9.70 18.95
C TYR A 146 1.30 -9.42 17.97
N PRO A 147 0.99 -9.20 16.69
CA PRO A 147 1.99 -8.88 15.67
C PRO A 147 2.53 -7.46 15.85
N THR A 148 3.83 -7.34 15.65
CA THR A 148 4.54 -6.06 15.64
C THR A 148 5.48 -6.01 14.45
N TYR A 149 5.98 -4.84 14.17
CA TYR A 149 7.00 -4.61 13.17
C TYR A 149 8.34 -4.28 13.83
N LYS A 150 9.40 -4.93 13.36
CA LYS A 150 10.79 -4.62 13.72
C LYS A 150 11.52 -4.15 12.46
N SER A 151 11.84 -2.85 12.41
CA SER A 151 12.66 -2.30 11.33
C SER A 151 14.00 -3.01 11.26
N ILE A 152 14.59 -3.09 10.07
CA ILE A 152 15.96 -3.58 9.90
C ILE A 152 16.96 -2.83 10.78
N ASP A 153 16.68 -1.56 11.12
CA ASP A 153 17.49 -0.76 12.05
C ASP A 153 17.43 -1.24 13.49
N ALA A 154 16.32 -1.90 13.89
CA ALA A 154 16.15 -2.50 15.21
C ALA A 154 16.73 -3.93 15.30
N ILE A 155 17.36 -4.42 14.22
CA ILE A 155 17.88 -5.77 14.09
C ILE A 155 19.38 -5.71 13.87
N ARG A 156 20.14 -6.42 14.69
CA ARG A 156 21.59 -6.55 14.51
C ARG A 156 21.95 -7.67 13.57
N TYR A 157 21.24 -8.79 13.69
CA TYR A 157 21.41 -9.95 12.84
C TYR A 157 20.23 -10.92 12.97
N TYR A 158 19.89 -11.62 11.90
CA TYR A 158 19.09 -12.83 11.96
C TYR A 158 19.68 -13.90 11.04
N LYS A 159 19.45 -15.17 11.41
CA LYS A 159 19.66 -16.30 10.51
C LYS A 159 18.29 -16.81 10.06
N SER A 160 18.14 -17.09 8.77
CA SER A 160 16.85 -17.49 8.22
C SER A 160 16.98 -18.60 7.19
N LYS A 161 15.86 -19.33 7.00
CA LYS A 161 15.60 -20.21 5.87
C LYS A 161 14.35 -19.71 5.14
N GLY A 162 14.53 -19.16 3.94
CA GLY A 162 13.44 -18.47 3.23
C GLY A 162 13.00 -17.22 3.99
N GLN A 163 11.72 -17.13 4.36
CA GLN A 163 11.17 -16.04 5.17
C GLN A 163 11.17 -16.34 6.68
N ILE A 164 11.35 -17.59 7.08
CA ILE A 164 11.31 -18.01 8.49
C ILE A 164 12.69 -17.77 9.12
N VAL A 165 12.68 -17.23 10.33
CA VAL A 165 13.89 -16.87 11.09
C VAL A 165 14.26 -18.00 12.05
N ASP A 166 15.53 -18.43 12.03
CA ASP A 166 16.06 -19.46 12.92
C ASP A 166 16.44 -18.86 14.30
N TYR A 167 17.00 -17.67 14.32
CA TYR A 167 17.23 -16.84 15.52
C TYR A 167 17.43 -15.38 15.12
N VAL A 168 17.15 -14.46 16.03
CA VAL A 168 17.32 -13.01 15.84
C VAL A 168 18.04 -12.38 17.01
N VAL A 169 19.02 -11.53 16.71
CA VAL A 169 19.70 -10.63 17.64
C VAL A 169 19.22 -9.23 17.34
N PHE A 170 18.55 -8.61 18.30
CA PHE A 170 18.08 -7.23 18.17
C PHE A 170 19.18 -6.21 18.40
N GLU A 171 18.98 -5.00 17.87
CA GLU A 171 19.83 -3.85 18.16
C GLU A 171 19.82 -3.60 19.66
N PRO A 172 21.01 -3.42 20.30
CA PRO A 172 21.06 -3.13 21.71
C PRO A 172 20.43 -1.77 22.03
N TYR A 173 19.78 -1.69 23.16
CA TYR A 173 19.25 -0.43 23.67
C TYR A 173 19.88 -0.03 25.00
N ILE A 174 19.95 1.28 25.23
CA ILE A 174 20.53 1.83 26.46
C ILE A 174 19.38 2.28 27.36
N LYS A 175 19.39 1.79 28.59
CA LYS A 175 18.49 2.24 29.65
C LYS A 175 19.30 2.45 30.94
N GLU A 176 19.19 3.62 31.59
CA GLU A 176 19.90 3.96 32.82
C GLU A 176 21.43 3.76 32.71
N ASN A 177 22.02 4.18 31.58
CA ASN A 177 23.43 3.99 31.26
C ASN A 177 23.90 2.52 31.20
N LYS A 178 22.98 1.58 31.04
CA LYS A 178 23.25 0.14 30.86
C LYS A 178 22.81 -0.31 29.47
N THR A 179 23.63 -1.13 28.83
CA THR A 179 23.35 -1.66 27.48
C THR A 179 22.73 -3.03 27.60
N TYR A 180 21.57 -3.20 26.94
CA TYR A 180 20.80 -4.45 26.94
C TYR A 180 20.78 -5.06 25.55
N TRP A 181 20.96 -6.39 25.48
CA TRP A 181 20.91 -7.19 24.25
C TRP A 181 19.80 -8.21 24.36
N ARG A 182 18.89 -8.22 23.37
CA ARG A 182 17.83 -9.22 23.25
C ARG A 182 18.18 -10.20 22.13
N ILE A 183 18.05 -11.49 22.39
CA ILE A 183 18.19 -12.57 21.42
C ILE A 183 17.06 -13.57 21.60
N VAL A 184 16.45 -13.96 20.48
CA VAL A 184 15.32 -14.90 20.46
C VAL A 184 15.69 -16.09 19.59
N ASP A 185 15.47 -17.29 20.12
CA ASP A 185 15.57 -18.56 19.41
C ASP A 185 14.27 -19.38 19.52
N ASP A 186 14.27 -20.62 19.04
CA ASP A 186 13.07 -21.47 19.06
C ASP A 186 12.60 -21.81 20.48
N ALA A 187 13.51 -21.78 21.49
CA ALA A 187 13.21 -22.16 22.87
C ALA A 187 13.00 -20.97 23.80
N LYS A 188 13.75 -19.90 23.63
CA LYS A 188 13.78 -18.79 24.59
C LYS A 188 13.92 -17.42 23.96
N ASP A 189 13.35 -16.44 24.64
CA ASP A 189 13.58 -15.00 24.45
C ASP A 189 14.42 -14.51 25.63
N ARG A 190 15.69 -14.20 25.36
CA ARG A 190 16.68 -13.85 26.39
C ARG A 190 17.06 -12.39 26.31
N LEU A 191 17.15 -11.76 27.48
CA LEU A 191 17.70 -10.42 27.64
C LEU A 191 19.00 -10.49 28.45
N PHE A 192 20.07 -9.89 27.91
CA PHE A 192 21.37 -9.80 28.58
C PHE A 192 21.72 -8.34 28.87
N LEU A 193 22.23 -8.09 30.06
CA LEU A 193 22.87 -6.84 30.42
C LEU A 193 24.36 -6.94 30.08
N GLN A 194 24.88 -6.01 29.30
CA GLN A 194 26.31 -5.90 29.02
C GLN A 194 26.99 -5.06 30.12
N SER A 195 28.03 -5.64 30.76
CA SER A 195 28.92 -4.98 31.69
C SER A 195 30.38 -5.16 31.24
N GLY A 196 30.90 -4.17 30.52
CA GLY A 196 32.21 -4.29 29.86
C GLY A 196 32.19 -5.39 28.80
N ASN A 197 33.00 -6.45 29.00
CA ASN A 197 33.04 -7.62 28.08
C ASN A 197 32.14 -8.78 28.54
N GLU A 198 31.49 -8.65 29.70
CA GLU A 198 30.63 -9.68 30.27
C GLU A 198 29.16 -9.42 29.90
N PHE A 199 28.40 -10.53 29.79
CA PHE A 199 26.96 -10.51 29.53
C PHE A 199 26.28 -11.27 30.64
N ILE A 200 25.40 -10.58 31.36
CA ILE A 200 24.66 -11.10 32.50
C ILE A 200 23.20 -11.30 32.11
N LEU A 201 22.68 -12.52 32.24
CA LEU A 201 21.29 -12.83 31.94
C LEU A 201 20.35 -12.04 32.90
N VAL A 202 19.35 -11.40 32.34
CA VAL A 202 18.28 -10.73 33.10
C VAL A 202 17.11 -11.71 33.24
N GLU A 203 17.10 -12.52 34.30
CA GLU A 203 16.12 -13.61 34.48
C GLU A 203 14.67 -13.13 34.41
N GLU A 204 14.35 -11.99 35.03
CA GLU A 204 13.00 -11.39 35.07
C GLU A 204 12.49 -10.97 33.69
N ARG A 205 13.35 -10.92 32.67
CA ARG A 205 13.05 -10.54 31.28
C ARG A 205 13.43 -11.63 30.29
N THR A 206 13.62 -12.85 30.78
CA THR A 206 13.89 -14.04 29.96
C THR A 206 12.70 -14.97 30.05
N PHE A 207 12.14 -15.33 28.90
CA PHE A 207 10.92 -16.10 28.80
C PHE A 207 11.11 -17.33 27.91
N ASP A 208 10.40 -18.40 28.20
CA ASP A 208 10.29 -19.52 27.28
C ASP A 208 9.50 -19.08 26.06
N ASN A 209 9.95 -19.50 24.88
CA ASN A 209 9.26 -19.20 23.63
C ASN A 209 8.08 -20.17 23.43
N PRO A 210 6.82 -19.72 23.53
CA PRO A 210 5.66 -20.60 23.47
C PRO A 210 5.36 -21.15 22.07
N PHE A 211 5.98 -20.57 21.02
CA PHE A 211 5.68 -20.90 19.63
C PHE A 211 6.46 -22.11 19.11
N GLY A 212 7.52 -22.56 19.84
CA GLY A 212 8.41 -23.66 19.39
C GLY A 212 9.24 -23.34 18.13
N GLN A 213 9.22 -22.09 17.68
CA GLN A 213 10.02 -21.49 16.61
C GLN A 213 10.11 -20.00 16.84
N VAL A 214 11.09 -19.33 16.26
CA VAL A 214 11.14 -17.86 16.35
C VAL A 214 9.90 -17.27 15.65
N PRO A 215 9.05 -16.50 16.37
CA PRO A 215 7.82 -15.98 15.80
C PRO A 215 8.08 -14.71 14.96
N ALA A 216 8.92 -14.87 13.94
CA ALA A 216 9.38 -13.78 13.07
C ALA A 216 9.37 -14.19 11.60
N LEU A 217 8.84 -13.31 10.75
CA LEU A 217 8.87 -13.42 9.28
C LEU A 217 9.59 -12.23 8.68
N ILE A 218 10.44 -12.48 7.68
CA ILE A 218 11.04 -11.42 6.88
C ILE A 218 9.96 -10.77 6.02
N CYS A 219 9.97 -9.44 5.94
CA CYS A 219 8.94 -8.64 5.27
C CYS A 219 8.95 -8.73 3.73
N SER A 220 9.75 -9.61 3.13
CA SER A 220 9.74 -9.88 1.69
C SER A 220 10.08 -11.34 1.38
N ASN A 221 9.50 -11.83 0.28
CA ASN A 221 9.80 -13.14 -0.31
C ASN A 221 10.64 -13.04 -1.60
N ILE A 222 11.00 -11.84 -2.05
CA ILE A 222 11.76 -11.61 -3.27
C ILE A 222 13.26 -11.73 -2.95
N ASN A 223 13.95 -12.61 -3.68
CA ASN A 223 15.36 -12.91 -3.45
C ASN A 223 16.22 -12.51 -4.64
N ILE A 224 17.45 -12.07 -4.37
CA ILE A 224 18.53 -12.09 -5.35
C ILE A 224 19.29 -13.41 -5.18
N ILE A 225 19.51 -14.12 -6.28
CA ILE A 225 20.25 -15.39 -6.24
C ILE A 225 21.68 -15.12 -5.72
N GLY A 226 22.08 -15.89 -4.71
CA GLY A 226 23.41 -15.78 -4.10
C GLY A 226 23.56 -14.66 -3.06
N GLN A 227 22.51 -13.88 -2.78
CA GLN A 227 22.51 -12.86 -1.74
C GLN A 227 21.52 -13.19 -0.62
N LYS A 228 21.77 -12.66 0.58
CA LYS A 228 20.85 -12.83 1.72
C LYS A 228 19.80 -11.74 1.81
N ASN A 229 20.10 -10.56 1.27
CA ASN A 229 19.18 -9.43 1.27
C ASN A 229 17.97 -9.72 0.40
N LYS A 230 16.82 -9.25 0.88
CA LYS A 230 15.54 -9.29 0.20
C LYS A 230 15.29 -7.98 -0.53
N LEU A 231 14.58 -8.07 -1.66
CA LEU A 231 14.17 -6.91 -2.43
C LEU A 231 12.73 -6.48 -2.07
N ALA A 232 12.46 -5.20 -2.22
CA ALA A 232 11.12 -4.66 -2.17
C ALA A 232 10.32 -5.04 -3.42
N ALA A 233 8.99 -5.05 -3.33
CA ALA A 233 8.15 -5.30 -4.49
C ALA A 233 8.27 -4.21 -5.57
N ILE A 234 8.72 -3.01 -5.18
CA ILE A 234 8.97 -1.86 -6.07
C ILE A 234 10.42 -1.75 -6.57
N ASP A 235 11.27 -2.72 -6.29
CA ASP A 235 12.70 -2.65 -6.64
C ASP A 235 12.94 -2.32 -8.11
N GLY A 236 12.16 -2.93 -9.01
CA GLY A 236 12.29 -2.73 -10.45
C GLY A 236 11.94 -1.33 -10.99
N ILE A 237 11.40 -0.44 -10.14
CA ILE A 237 11.05 0.93 -10.51
C ILE A 237 11.81 2.00 -9.72
N LEU A 238 12.78 1.60 -8.89
CA LEU A 238 13.47 2.53 -7.99
C LEU A 238 14.25 3.60 -8.74
N ASP A 239 14.99 3.24 -9.78
CA ASP A 239 15.80 4.18 -10.53
C ASP A 239 14.94 5.17 -11.31
N ASP A 240 13.85 4.70 -11.92
CA ASP A 240 12.87 5.56 -12.59
C ASP A 240 12.21 6.53 -11.59
N ALA A 241 11.89 6.06 -10.37
CA ALA A 241 11.32 6.91 -9.32
C ALA A 241 12.31 7.97 -8.81
N LYS A 242 13.60 7.65 -8.71
CA LYS A 242 14.66 8.62 -8.37
C LYS A 242 14.83 9.66 -9.48
N GLU A 243 14.81 9.24 -10.73
CA GLU A 243 14.86 10.15 -11.88
C GLU A 243 13.66 11.09 -11.88
N TYR A 244 12.44 10.56 -11.72
CA TYR A 244 11.23 11.35 -11.58
C TYR A 244 11.32 12.40 -10.46
N ALA A 245 11.82 12.00 -9.29
CA ALA A 245 12.00 12.90 -8.15
C ALA A 245 12.96 14.04 -8.46
N ARG A 246 14.06 13.74 -9.15
CA ARG A 246 15.07 14.72 -9.57
C ARG A 246 14.50 15.70 -10.57
N ASP A 247 13.84 15.21 -11.60
CA ASP A 247 13.26 16.03 -12.66
C ASP A 247 12.13 16.91 -12.13
N GLN A 248 11.29 16.40 -11.23
CA GLN A 248 10.29 17.19 -10.51
C GLN A 248 10.94 18.34 -9.73
N SER A 249 12.11 18.10 -9.12
CA SER A 249 12.84 19.12 -8.39
C SER A 249 13.38 20.23 -9.32
N PHE A 250 13.86 19.87 -10.50
CA PHE A 250 14.29 20.84 -11.51
C PHE A 250 13.12 21.67 -12.04
N LEU A 251 12.00 21.03 -12.35
CA LEU A 251 10.79 21.73 -12.77
C LEU A 251 10.31 22.71 -11.69
N THR A 252 10.38 22.33 -10.42
CA THR A 252 10.03 23.20 -9.30
C THR A 252 10.92 24.45 -9.26
N LEU A 253 12.22 24.29 -9.42
CA LEU A 253 13.14 25.42 -9.52
C LEU A 253 12.87 26.28 -10.75
N TYR A 254 12.64 25.67 -11.89
CA TYR A 254 12.29 26.41 -13.10
C TYR A 254 11.05 27.29 -12.88
N LYS A 255 10.01 26.73 -12.24
CA LYS A 255 8.79 27.48 -11.85
C LYS A 255 9.11 28.68 -10.97
N ILE A 256 9.97 28.51 -10.00
CA ILE A 256 10.32 29.58 -9.05
C ILE A 256 11.16 30.68 -9.72
N TYR A 257 12.20 30.31 -10.46
CA TYR A 257 13.17 31.27 -11.00
C TYR A 257 12.79 31.83 -12.37
N LYS A 258 12.03 31.10 -13.17
CA LYS A 258 11.70 31.46 -14.56
C LYS A 258 10.20 31.55 -14.82
N GLY A 259 9.36 31.10 -13.89
CA GLY A 259 7.90 31.11 -14.07
C GLY A 259 7.27 32.51 -14.09
N ASN A 260 7.99 33.53 -13.57
CA ASN A 260 7.56 34.91 -13.61
C ASN A 260 8.33 35.67 -14.69
N PRO A 261 7.67 36.55 -15.45
CA PRO A 261 8.35 37.47 -16.35
C PRO A 261 9.37 38.30 -15.60
N ILE A 262 10.60 38.39 -16.12
CA ILE A 262 11.65 39.24 -15.55
C ILE A 262 11.49 40.63 -16.15
N PHE A 263 11.23 41.61 -15.31
CA PHE A 263 11.22 43.02 -15.74
C PHE A 263 12.64 43.47 -15.97
N TRP A 264 12.90 44.11 -17.09
CA TRP A 264 14.16 44.77 -17.38
C TRP A 264 13.93 46.24 -17.79
N LYS A 265 14.86 47.09 -17.44
CA LYS A 265 14.84 48.51 -17.81
C LYS A 265 16.25 49.04 -17.99
N TYR A 266 16.39 50.05 -18.84
CA TYR A 266 17.59 50.84 -18.85
C TYR A 266 17.59 51.79 -17.65
N VAL A 267 18.75 51.96 -17.02
CA VAL A 267 18.96 52.89 -15.92
C VAL A 267 20.05 53.85 -16.30
N GLN A 268 19.82 55.13 -15.98
CA GLN A 268 20.82 56.17 -16.17
C GLN A 268 21.75 56.20 -14.96
N TYR A 269 23.04 56.30 -15.20
CA TYR A 269 23.99 56.54 -14.13
C TYR A 269 23.71 57.89 -13.46
N CYS A 270 24.01 58.00 -12.17
CA CYS A 270 23.88 59.19 -11.42
C CYS A 270 24.94 60.20 -11.91
N GLY A 271 24.51 61.34 -12.45
CA GLY A 271 25.42 62.37 -12.97
C GLY A 271 26.31 63.04 -11.90
N ASP A 272 25.83 63.07 -10.65
CA ASP A 272 26.56 63.71 -9.56
C ASP A 272 27.77 62.90 -9.08
N CYS A 273 27.72 61.62 -9.15
CA CYS A 273 28.84 60.75 -8.77
C CYS A 273 29.42 59.93 -9.95
N ASN A 274 29.01 60.23 -11.17
CA ASN A 274 29.44 59.51 -12.38
C ASN A 274 29.38 57.99 -12.26
N GLY A 275 28.36 57.45 -11.60
CA GLY A 275 28.16 56.03 -11.43
C GLY A 275 28.94 55.41 -10.28
N SER A 276 29.80 56.11 -9.57
CA SER A 276 30.62 55.58 -8.48
C SER A 276 29.83 55.26 -7.20
N GLY A 277 28.71 55.90 -7.00
CA GLY A 277 27.92 55.80 -5.75
C GLY A 277 28.48 56.68 -4.62
N THR A 278 29.68 57.23 -4.77
CA THR A 278 30.35 58.10 -3.78
C THR A 278 30.86 59.34 -4.40
N ILE A 279 30.93 60.43 -3.62
CA ILE A 279 31.59 61.66 -3.92
C ILE A 279 32.55 61.94 -2.75
N ASP A 280 33.86 62.07 -3.00
CA ASP A 280 34.88 62.25 -1.98
C ASP A 280 34.78 61.22 -0.82
N ASP A 281 34.62 59.95 -1.14
CA ASP A 281 34.43 58.78 -0.22
C ASP A 281 33.16 58.83 0.67
N VAL A 282 32.30 59.84 0.42
CA VAL A 282 30.99 59.95 1.10
C VAL A 282 29.88 59.47 0.16
N LYS A 283 28.89 58.77 0.70
CA LYS A 283 27.71 58.33 -0.07
C LYS A 283 27.09 59.50 -0.83
N CYS A 284 26.95 59.35 -2.14
CA CYS A 284 26.27 60.32 -2.97
C CYS A 284 24.81 60.51 -2.51
N GLY A 285 24.45 61.72 -2.14
CA GLY A 285 23.11 62.01 -1.62
C GLY A 285 22.00 61.90 -2.67
N THR A 286 22.31 62.04 -3.94
CA THR A 286 21.36 61.96 -5.04
C THR A 286 20.96 60.54 -5.38
N CYS A 287 21.90 59.61 -5.38
CA CYS A 287 21.61 58.18 -5.64
C CYS A 287 21.67 57.28 -4.40
N ASN A 288 21.85 57.87 -3.21
CA ASN A 288 22.00 57.15 -1.95
C ASN A 288 23.07 56.06 -1.97
N GLY A 289 24.13 56.26 -2.71
CA GLY A 289 25.26 55.33 -2.82
C GLY A 289 25.08 54.24 -3.86
N HIS A 290 24.00 54.25 -4.65
CA HIS A 290 23.74 53.22 -5.66
C HIS A 290 24.45 53.45 -7.00
N GLY A 291 25.01 54.62 -7.23
CA GLY A 291 25.68 55.00 -8.49
C GLY A 291 24.76 55.23 -9.69
N LYS A 292 23.47 54.98 -9.53
CA LYS A 292 22.44 55.06 -10.56
C LYS A 292 21.13 55.58 -9.99
N TYR A 293 20.30 56.17 -10.83
CA TYR A 293 18.95 56.55 -10.43
C TYR A 293 18.08 55.31 -10.26
N VAL A 294 17.94 54.85 -9.04
CA VAL A 294 17.07 53.72 -8.69
C VAL A 294 15.65 54.25 -8.55
N GLY A 295 14.81 54.00 -9.53
CA GLY A 295 13.37 54.15 -9.32
C GLY A 295 12.93 53.16 -8.25
N LYS A 296 12.01 53.55 -7.35
CA LYS A 296 11.36 52.62 -6.39
C LYS A 296 10.61 51.57 -7.19
N SER A 297 11.26 50.45 -7.55
CA SER A 297 10.58 49.24 -7.99
C SER A 297 10.75 48.22 -6.87
N ASP A 298 9.67 47.77 -6.34
CA ASP A 298 9.59 46.79 -5.27
C ASP A 298 9.69 45.36 -5.81
N VAL A 299 10.14 45.22 -7.04
CA VAL A 299 10.22 43.92 -7.71
C VAL A 299 11.68 43.49 -7.72
N THR A 300 11.94 42.47 -6.97
CA THR A 300 13.26 41.83 -6.78
C THR A 300 13.87 41.28 -8.07
N ASP A 301 13.17 41.30 -9.20
CA ASP A 301 13.54 40.62 -10.45
C ASP A 301 13.79 41.59 -11.63
N ALA A 302 14.17 42.85 -11.37
CA ALA A 302 14.52 43.76 -12.44
C ALA A 302 16.00 43.61 -12.87
N VAL A 303 16.22 43.31 -14.14
CA VAL A 303 17.54 43.40 -14.76
C VAL A 303 17.75 44.86 -15.21
N GLU A 304 18.74 45.52 -14.65
CA GLU A 304 19.09 46.89 -14.99
C GLU A 304 20.23 46.89 -16.00
N LEU A 305 20.02 47.54 -17.13
CA LEU A 305 20.99 47.71 -18.21
C LEU A 305 21.47 49.17 -18.26
N PRO A 306 22.78 49.44 -18.37
CA PRO A 306 23.25 50.80 -18.58
C PRO A 306 22.77 51.33 -19.93
N ILE A 307 22.48 52.61 -20.00
CA ILE A 307 22.22 53.30 -21.27
C ILE A 307 23.54 53.35 -22.03
N PRO A 308 23.58 52.95 -23.32
CA PRO A 308 24.78 53.06 -24.13
C PRO A 308 25.23 54.52 -24.25
N ASP A 309 26.52 54.77 -23.98
CA ASP A 309 27.08 56.16 -23.96
C ASP A 309 27.40 56.73 -25.35
N ASP A 310 27.44 55.85 -26.39
CA ASP A 310 27.76 56.23 -27.75
C ASP A 310 26.96 55.48 -28.82
N ASN A 311 26.97 56.01 -30.04
CA ASN A 311 26.22 55.40 -31.17
C ASN A 311 26.84 54.09 -31.70
N GLU A 312 27.99 53.65 -31.20
CA GLU A 312 28.68 52.42 -31.63
C GLU A 312 28.37 51.26 -30.70
N SER A 313 27.77 51.50 -29.54
CA SER A 313 27.37 50.42 -28.63
C SER A 313 26.15 49.68 -29.17
N PRO A 314 26.16 48.33 -29.17
CA PRO A 314 25.03 47.57 -29.67
C PRO A 314 23.78 47.84 -28.80
N VAL A 315 22.72 48.32 -29.42
CA VAL A 315 21.42 48.45 -28.76
C VAL A 315 20.83 47.06 -28.54
N ILE A 316 20.81 46.60 -27.30
CA ILE A 316 20.33 45.26 -26.95
C ILE A 316 18.81 45.16 -27.16
N ALA A 317 18.08 46.26 -26.94
CA ALA A 317 16.65 46.33 -27.21
C ALA A 317 16.20 47.75 -27.58
N PRO A 318 15.27 47.90 -28.51
CA PRO A 318 14.78 49.23 -28.97
C PRO A 318 13.89 49.92 -27.93
N ASN A 319 13.41 49.22 -26.90
CA ASN A 319 12.52 49.74 -25.88
C ASN A 319 13.30 50.10 -24.61
N ILE A 320 12.84 51.13 -23.88
CA ILE A 320 13.47 51.62 -22.63
C ILE A 320 13.27 50.62 -21.49
N ALA A 321 12.23 49.82 -21.56
CA ALA A 321 11.91 48.76 -20.58
C ALA A 321 11.07 47.66 -21.23
N GLY A 322 11.06 46.49 -20.64
CA GLY A 322 10.27 45.37 -21.13
C GLY A 322 10.25 44.22 -20.17
N PHE A 323 9.64 43.13 -20.59
CA PHE A 323 9.63 41.88 -19.87
C PHE A 323 10.33 40.81 -20.70
N ILE A 324 11.15 40.00 -20.04
CA ILE A 324 11.64 38.72 -20.58
C ILE A 324 10.65 37.66 -20.11
N SER A 325 9.84 37.15 -21.05
CA SER A 325 8.91 36.07 -20.75
C SER A 325 9.66 34.75 -20.57
N PRO A 326 9.18 33.85 -19.71
CA PRO A 326 9.71 32.52 -19.60
C PRO A 326 9.50 31.74 -20.91
N ASP A 327 10.41 30.80 -21.18
CA ASP A 327 10.28 29.89 -22.30
C ASP A 327 9.23 28.81 -21.94
N LEU A 328 8.01 28.97 -22.42
CA LEU A 328 6.90 28.10 -22.17
C LEU A 328 7.07 26.72 -22.85
N ASP A 329 7.82 26.66 -23.96
CA ASP A 329 8.05 25.38 -24.67
C ASP A 329 8.94 24.45 -23.84
N VAL A 330 9.97 25.00 -23.20
CA VAL A 330 10.81 24.25 -22.27
C VAL A 330 9.99 23.72 -21.09
N TRP A 331 9.13 24.57 -20.52
CA TRP A 331 8.22 24.19 -19.46
C TRP A 331 7.32 23.01 -19.87
N THR A 332 6.63 23.13 -20.98
CA THR A 332 5.70 22.11 -21.48
C THR A 332 6.41 20.79 -21.71
N LYS A 333 7.61 20.81 -22.30
CA LYS A 333 8.42 19.60 -22.50
C LYS A 333 8.82 18.93 -21.17
N TYR A 334 9.18 19.70 -20.15
CA TYR A 334 9.47 19.13 -18.82
C TYR A 334 8.24 18.47 -18.19
N GLU A 335 7.07 19.10 -18.29
CA GLU A 335 5.82 18.49 -17.78
C GLU A 335 5.44 17.22 -18.54
N GLU A 336 5.59 17.21 -19.86
CA GLU A 336 5.39 16.02 -20.72
C GLU A 336 6.35 14.90 -20.34
N THR A 337 7.65 15.21 -20.16
CA THR A 337 8.66 14.21 -19.75
C THR A 337 8.30 13.61 -18.39
N LEU A 338 7.97 14.43 -17.39
CA LEU A 338 7.54 13.95 -16.07
C LEU A 338 6.33 13.04 -16.17
N LYS A 339 5.34 13.40 -16.98
CA LYS A 339 4.16 12.57 -17.20
C LYS A 339 4.54 11.22 -17.81
N LEU A 340 5.40 11.23 -18.84
CA LEU A 340 5.88 10.00 -19.50
C LEU A 340 6.67 9.12 -18.52
N THR A 341 7.51 9.69 -17.68
CA THR A 341 8.26 8.93 -16.66
C THR A 341 7.31 8.33 -15.61
N GLU A 342 6.30 9.10 -15.15
CA GLU A 342 5.28 8.57 -14.25
C GLU A 342 4.51 7.41 -14.91
N GLU A 343 4.10 7.55 -16.17
CA GLU A 343 3.47 6.49 -16.95
C GLU A 343 4.36 5.24 -17.07
N GLN A 344 5.65 5.44 -17.31
CA GLN A 344 6.64 4.37 -17.37
C GLN A 344 6.74 3.61 -16.03
N ILE A 345 6.80 4.31 -14.91
CA ILE A 345 6.80 3.73 -13.56
C ILE A 345 5.57 2.84 -13.34
N TYR A 346 4.36 3.34 -13.67
CA TYR A 346 3.12 2.56 -13.55
C TYR A 346 3.15 1.32 -14.44
N LYS A 347 3.56 1.49 -15.69
CA LYS A 347 3.64 0.38 -16.65
C LYS A 347 4.69 -0.66 -16.23
N SER A 348 5.83 -0.24 -15.73
CA SER A 348 6.88 -1.16 -15.27
C SER A 348 6.45 -1.94 -14.04
N HIS A 349 5.71 -1.32 -13.11
CA HIS A 349 5.24 -2.00 -11.90
C HIS A 349 4.03 -2.90 -12.16
N TRP A 350 3.01 -2.40 -12.84
CA TRP A 350 1.73 -3.10 -13.04
C TRP A 350 1.61 -3.84 -14.37
N GLY A 351 2.55 -3.63 -15.28
CA GLY A 351 2.48 -4.15 -16.66
C GLY A 351 1.40 -3.49 -17.52
N THR A 352 0.66 -2.51 -16.99
CA THR A 352 -0.42 -1.80 -17.68
C THR A 352 -0.57 -0.38 -17.12
N MET A 353 -1.25 0.48 -17.86
CA MET A 353 -1.55 1.87 -17.52
C MET A 353 -2.82 1.98 -16.64
N TYR A 354 -2.82 1.35 -15.48
CA TYR A 354 -3.98 1.36 -14.58
C TYR A 354 -4.29 2.77 -14.06
N GLY A 355 -5.55 3.21 -14.18
CA GLY A 355 -6.03 4.49 -13.62
C GLY A 355 -5.67 5.74 -14.43
N MET A 356 -4.84 5.64 -15.45
CA MET A 356 -4.70 6.71 -16.42
C MET A 356 -5.83 6.58 -17.44
N GLN A 357 -6.57 7.67 -17.67
CA GLN A 357 -7.60 7.71 -18.70
C GLN A 357 -6.95 7.29 -20.02
N LEU A 358 -7.27 6.07 -20.46
CA LEU A 358 -7.05 5.70 -21.84
C LEU A 358 -7.78 6.76 -22.66
N ASP A 359 -7.03 7.56 -23.39
CA ASP A 359 -7.59 8.55 -24.31
C ASP A 359 -8.78 7.92 -25.03
N ASN A 360 -9.93 8.57 -24.94
CA ASN A 360 -11.17 8.18 -25.60
C ASN A 360 -11.06 8.08 -27.15
N ALA A 361 -9.85 8.27 -27.67
CA ALA A 361 -9.52 8.25 -29.09
C ALA A 361 -9.23 6.85 -29.66
N ARG A 362 -9.10 5.80 -28.84
CA ARG A 362 -8.99 4.42 -29.34
C ARG A 362 -10.35 3.77 -29.29
N GLY A 363 -10.82 3.37 -30.49
CA GLY A 363 -12.15 2.79 -30.75
C GLY A 363 -12.55 1.71 -29.72
N GLN A 364 -13.82 1.31 -29.74
CA GLN A 364 -14.38 0.31 -28.84
C GLN A 364 -13.52 -0.96 -28.82
N LYS A 365 -12.86 -1.21 -27.66
CA LYS A 365 -12.10 -2.43 -27.44
C LYS A 365 -13.05 -3.61 -27.27
N THR A 366 -12.69 -4.75 -27.81
CA THR A 366 -13.42 -6.00 -27.57
C THR A 366 -13.24 -6.45 -26.12
N ALA A 367 -14.20 -7.24 -25.62
CA ALA A 367 -14.10 -7.81 -24.27
C ALA A 367 -12.78 -8.61 -24.07
N THR A 368 -12.33 -9.31 -25.10
CA THR A 368 -11.07 -10.07 -25.09
C THR A 368 -9.85 -9.16 -24.96
N GLU A 369 -9.82 -8.03 -25.66
CA GLU A 369 -8.74 -7.05 -25.54
C GLU A 369 -8.70 -6.40 -24.16
N ILE A 370 -9.86 -6.11 -23.56
CA ILE A 370 -9.95 -5.57 -22.20
C ILE A 370 -9.40 -6.58 -21.17
N ILE A 371 -9.72 -7.86 -21.33
CA ILE A 371 -9.21 -8.92 -20.45
C ILE A 371 -7.70 -9.07 -20.61
N ALA A 372 -7.19 -9.10 -21.85
CA ALA A 372 -5.77 -9.21 -22.12
C ALA A 372 -4.97 -8.03 -21.56
N ASP A 373 -5.51 -6.81 -21.68
CA ASP A 373 -4.87 -5.60 -21.14
C ASP A 373 -4.80 -5.58 -19.59
N LYS A 374 -5.72 -6.29 -18.92
CA LYS A 374 -5.79 -6.36 -17.45
C LYS A 374 -5.01 -7.50 -16.83
N GLN A 375 -4.67 -8.52 -17.60
CA GLN A 375 -3.98 -9.72 -17.10
C GLN A 375 -2.62 -9.42 -16.43
N PRO A 376 -1.77 -8.48 -16.91
CA PRO A 376 -0.53 -8.12 -16.23
C PRO A 376 -0.77 -7.54 -14.82
N LEU A 377 -1.80 -6.67 -14.68
CA LEU A 377 -2.21 -6.12 -13.39
C LEU A 377 -2.64 -7.23 -12.42
N GLU A 378 -3.48 -8.17 -12.88
CA GLU A 378 -3.94 -9.29 -12.07
C GLU A 378 -2.78 -10.18 -11.60
N ASN A 379 -1.81 -10.44 -12.49
CA ASN A 379 -0.61 -11.19 -12.15
C ASN A 379 0.23 -10.52 -11.06
N GLN A 380 0.32 -9.20 -11.09
CA GLN A 380 1.05 -8.44 -10.05
C GLN A 380 0.26 -8.41 -8.74
N LEU A 381 -1.06 -8.21 -8.79
CA LEU A 381 -1.92 -8.27 -7.61
C LEU A 381 -1.89 -9.66 -6.96
N ASN A 382 -1.79 -10.74 -7.75
CA ASN A 382 -1.62 -12.10 -7.23
C ASN A 382 -0.37 -12.24 -6.35
N LYS A 383 0.75 -11.61 -6.72
CA LYS A 383 1.98 -11.65 -5.90
C LYS A 383 1.78 -10.99 -4.54
N TYR A 384 1.08 -9.86 -4.52
CA TYR A 384 0.72 -9.19 -3.26
C TYR A 384 -0.27 -10.02 -2.44
N ALA A 385 -1.26 -10.65 -3.10
CA ALA A 385 -2.23 -11.51 -2.43
C ALA A 385 -1.55 -12.74 -1.82
N ASP A 386 -0.70 -13.44 -2.57
CA ASP A 386 0.05 -14.60 -2.09
C ASP A 386 0.93 -14.24 -0.88
N PHE A 387 1.54 -13.05 -0.92
CA PHE A 387 2.33 -12.54 0.20
C PHE A 387 1.46 -12.27 1.44
N CYS A 388 0.34 -11.58 1.28
CA CYS A 388 -0.57 -11.26 2.38
C CYS A 388 -1.21 -12.51 2.98
N GLU A 389 -1.65 -13.47 2.14
CA GLU A 389 -2.19 -14.76 2.58
C GLU A 389 -1.18 -15.52 3.44
N TYR A 390 0.06 -15.60 2.97
CA TYR A 390 1.11 -16.30 3.70
C TYR A 390 1.40 -15.64 5.07
N ILE A 391 1.47 -14.32 5.12
CA ILE A 391 1.68 -13.57 6.37
C ILE A 391 0.50 -13.78 7.33
N GLU A 392 -0.73 -13.61 6.85
CA GLU A 392 -1.94 -13.77 7.68
C GLU A 392 -2.09 -15.20 8.18
N TRP A 393 -1.83 -16.19 7.30
CA TRP A 393 -1.84 -17.59 7.66
C TRP A 393 -0.80 -17.91 8.73
N LYS A 394 0.43 -17.41 8.57
CA LYS A 394 1.52 -17.70 9.51
C LYS A 394 1.33 -17.05 10.87
N ILE A 395 0.83 -15.81 10.90
CA ILE A 395 0.46 -15.15 12.15
C ILE A 395 -0.67 -15.92 12.84
N SER A 396 -1.69 -16.36 12.09
CA SER A 396 -2.79 -17.16 12.63
C SER A 396 -2.30 -18.48 13.22
N GLU A 397 -1.36 -19.16 12.54
CA GLU A 397 -0.75 -20.40 13.05
C GLU A 397 -0.02 -20.15 14.38
N TRP A 398 0.76 -19.06 14.49
CA TRP A 398 1.45 -18.75 15.73
C TRP A 398 0.50 -18.37 16.87
N LEU A 399 -0.51 -17.57 16.58
CA LEU A 399 -1.53 -17.23 17.57
C LEU A 399 -2.30 -18.46 18.04
N LEU A 400 -2.65 -19.37 17.14
CA LEU A 400 -3.28 -20.63 17.51
C LEU A 400 -2.39 -21.47 18.42
N ASN A 401 -1.10 -21.59 18.10
CA ASN A 401 -0.13 -22.31 18.95
C ASN A 401 0.04 -21.68 20.34
N PHE A 402 -0.11 -20.37 20.45
CA PHE A 402 -0.03 -19.64 21.70
C PHE A 402 -1.26 -19.88 22.59
N TYR A 403 -2.46 -19.87 21.99
CA TYR A 403 -3.73 -20.06 22.73
C TYR A 403 -4.13 -21.52 22.90
N ASP A 404 -3.43 -22.47 22.25
CA ASP A 404 -3.66 -23.90 22.42
C ASP A 404 -2.70 -24.50 23.48
N PRO A 405 -3.12 -24.60 24.75
CA PRO A 405 -2.25 -25.08 25.82
C PRO A 405 -1.89 -26.58 25.69
N VAL A 406 -2.64 -27.34 24.89
CA VAL A 406 -2.47 -28.80 24.72
C VAL A 406 -1.71 -29.12 23.44
N LYS A 407 -1.40 -28.09 22.60
CA LYS A 407 -0.71 -28.25 21.30
C LYS A 407 -1.31 -29.34 20.40
N LYS A 408 -2.63 -29.39 20.32
CA LYS A 408 -3.36 -30.29 19.41
C LYS A 408 -3.31 -29.81 17.96
N LYS A 409 -2.13 -29.42 17.54
CA LYS A 409 -1.81 -28.80 16.27
C LYS A 409 -2.18 -29.63 15.06
N ASP A 410 -2.11 -30.95 15.18
CA ASP A 410 -2.32 -31.89 14.07
C ASP A 410 -3.80 -32.00 13.64
N GLU A 411 -4.74 -31.54 14.48
CA GLU A 411 -6.17 -31.58 14.21
C GLU A 411 -6.74 -30.24 13.66
N SER A 412 -5.92 -29.17 13.66
CA SER A 412 -6.39 -27.83 13.28
C SER A 412 -5.93 -27.49 11.86
N LYS A 413 -6.86 -26.96 11.07
CA LYS A 413 -6.61 -26.50 9.71
C LYS A 413 -7.01 -25.04 9.54
N ILE A 414 -6.06 -24.22 9.12
CA ILE A 414 -6.28 -22.81 8.78
C ILE A 414 -6.19 -22.66 7.27
N THR A 415 -7.23 -22.13 6.66
CA THR A 415 -7.26 -21.80 5.23
C THR A 415 -7.48 -20.32 5.07
N ILE A 416 -6.53 -19.63 4.43
CA ILE A 416 -6.63 -18.21 4.09
C ILE A 416 -6.41 -18.08 2.60
N ASN A 417 -7.43 -17.60 1.91
CA ASN A 417 -7.41 -17.31 0.48
C ASN A 417 -8.16 -15.99 0.26
N LEU A 418 -7.48 -14.97 -0.25
CA LEU A 418 -8.01 -13.62 -0.52
C LEU A 418 -8.63 -13.65 -1.89
N GLY A 419 -9.13 -14.47 -2.55
CA GLY A 419 -9.71 -14.43 -3.91
C GLY A 419 -8.76 -13.86 -4.97
N ARG A 420 -9.12 -14.04 -6.23
CA ARG A 420 -8.28 -13.63 -7.36
C ARG A 420 -9.03 -12.83 -8.43
N ARG A 421 -10.26 -12.41 -8.12
CA ARG A 421 -11.08 -11.60 -9.03
C ARG A 421 -11.06 -10.14 -8.57
N TYR A 422 -10.06 -9.40 -8.98
CA TYR A 422 -9.83 -8.01 -8.57
C TYR A 422 -10.67 -6.98 -9.30
N ILE A 423 -11.25 -7.37 -10.43
CA ILE A 423 -12.11 -6.48 -11.21
C ILE A 423 -13.48 -6.50 -10.58
N ILE A 424 -13.83 -5.40 -9.96
CA ILE A 424 -15.16 -5.18 -9.45
C ILE A 424 -16.06 -4.84 -10.64
N GLU A 425 -16.70 -5.85 -11.19
CA GLU A 425 -17.77 -5.61 -12.16
C GLU A 425 -18.94 -4.92 -11.42
N SER A 426 -19.59 -3.97 -12.10
CA SER A 426 -20.82 -3.39 -11.53
C SER A 426 -21.85 -4.49 -11.38
N TYR A 427 -22.75 -4.37 -10.37
CA TYR A 427 -23.81 -5.36 -10.18
C TYR A 427 -24.70 -5.50 -11.42
N ASP A 428 -24.83 -4.44 -12.25
CA ASP A 428 -25.60 -4.47 -13.51
C ASP A 428 -24.95 -5.43 -14.55
N VAL A 429 -23.62 -5.41 -14.69
CA VAL A 429 -22.89 -6.32 -15.59
C VAL A 429 -23.00 -7.77 -15.10
N LEU A 430 -22.93 -7.99 -13.80
CA LEU A 430 -23.11 -9.33 -13.20
C LEU A 430 -24.54 -9.83 -13.36
N LEU A 431 -25.55 -8.95 -13.22
CA LEU A 431 -26.94 -9.28 -13.48
C LEU A 431 -27.16 -9.66 -14.95
N GLU A 432 -26.64 -8.86 -15.90
CA GLU A 432 -26.73 -9.16 -17.33
C GLU A 432 -26.08 -10.50 -17.68
N ARG A 433 -24.94 -10.81 -17.07
CA ARG A 433 -24.29 -12.12 -17.25
C ARG A 433 -25.15 -13.26 -16.73
N TYR A 434 -25.69 -13.11 -15.53
CA TYR A 434 -26.60 -14.09 -14.94
C TYR A 434 -27.85 -14.30 -15.83
N GLU A 435 -28.51 -13.23 -16.29
CA GLU A 435 -29.68 -13.30 -17.14
C GLU A 435 -29.39 -13.98 -18.48
N LYS A 436 -28.22 -13.71 -19.10
CA LYS A 436 -27.78 -14.43 -20.32
C LYS A 436 -27.56 -15.92 -20.07
N SER A 437 -26.96 -16.29 -18.93
CA SER A 437 -26.77 -17.70 -18.56
C SER A 437 -28.08 -18.41 -18.27
N VAL A 438 -29.05 -17.73 -17.66
CA VAL A 438 -30.43 -18.26 -17.50
C VAL A 438 -31.08 -18.52 -18.88
N GLN A 439 -30.97 -17.54 -19.80
CA GLN A 439 -31.48 -17.68 -21.17
C GLN A 439 -30.79 -18.81 -21.95
N ALA A 440 -29.48 -19.01 -21.73
CA ALA A 440 -28.70 -20.09 -22.30
C ALA A 440 -28.98 -21.46 -21.67
N GLN A 441 -29.84 -21.54 -20.65
CA GLN A 441 -30.19 -22.76 -19.90
C GLN A 441 -28.96 -23.49 -19.33
N GLU A 442 -27.99 -22.74 -18.78
CA GLU A 442 -26.84 -23.31 -18.11
C GLU A 442 -27.28 -24.10 -16.87
N ASN A 443 -26.41 -24.97 -16.35
CA ASN A 443 -26.76 -25.80 -15.20
C ASN A 443 -26.91 -24.94 -13.91
N ASN A 444 -27.72 -25.41 -12.99
CA ASN A 444 -28.05 -24.68 -11.75
C ASN A 444 -26.80 -24.31 -10.93
N THR A 445 -25.75 -25.13 -10.90
CA THR A 445 -24.52 -24.83 -10.17
C THR A 445 -23.82 -23.60 -10.71
N VAL A 446 -23.85 -23.37 -12.03
CA VAL A 446 -23.30 -22.16 -12.65
C VAL A 446 -24.19 -20.96 -12.34
N LEU A 447 -25.52 -21.14 -12.48
CA LEU A 447 -26.51 -20.09 -12.19
C LEU A 447 -26.46 -19.63 -10.73
N ASP A 448 -26.39 -20.58 -9.77
CA ASP A 448 -26.24 -20.29 -8.35
C ASP A 448 -24.99 -19.44 -8.08
N LYS A 449 -23.85 -19.83 -8.68
CA LYS A 449 -22.60 -19.11 -8.53
C LYS A 449 -22.68 -17.68 -9.06
N LEU A 450 -23.21 -17.49 -10.26
CA LEU A 450 -23.37 -16.15 -10.87
C LEU A 450 -24.33 -15.28 -10.07
N PHE A 451 -25.42 -15.87 -9.55
CA PHE A 451 -26.39 -15.16 -8.73
C PHE A 451 -25.79 -14.72 -7.39
N VAL A 452 -25.01 -15.58 -6.72
CA VAL A 452 -24.27 -15.24 -5.50
C VAL A 452 -23.25 -14.10 -5.75
N GLU A 453 -22.54 -14.13 -6.88
CA GLU A 453 -21.63 -13.06 -7.28
C GLU A 453 -22.37 -11.71 -7.48
N TYR A 454 -23.52 -11.75 -8.13
CA TYR A 454 -24.40 -10.57 -8.29
C TYR A 454 -24.88 -10.01 -6.94
N LEU A 455 -25.37 -10.88 -6.04
CA LEU A 455 -25.81 -10.46 -4.71
C LEU A 455 -24.66 -9.84 -3.90
N GLY A 456 -23.48 -10.45 -3.95
CA GLY A 456 -22.27 -9.95 -3.28
C GLY A 456 -21.87 -8.56 -3.76
N ALA A 457 -22.00 -8.28 -5.07
CA ALA A 457 -21.73 -6.96 -5.62
C ALA A 457 -22.79 -5.93 -5.25
N LYS A 458 -24.08 -6.32 -5.33
CA LYS A 458 -25.23 -5.43 -5.07
C LYS A 458 -25.31 -4.98 -3.62
N TYR A 459 -25.08 -5.90 -2.68
CA TYR A 459 -25.23 -5.65 -1.25
C TYR A 459 -23.89 -5.53 -0.51
N ARG A 460 -22.79 -5.19 -1.22
CA ARG A 460 -21.43 -5.10 -0.68
C ARG A 460 -21.33 -4.29 0.61
N ASN A 461 -22.04 -3.17 0.69
CA ASN A 461 -21.99 -2.25 1.82
C ASN A 461 -23.10 -2.49 2.85
N ASN A 462 -23.88 -3.56 2.68
CA ASN A 462 -24.96 -3.92 3.60
C ASN A 462 -24.92 -5.43 3.91
N PRO A 463 -24.10 -5.86 4.88
CA PRO A 463 -23.92 -7.27 5.22
C PRO A 463 -25.22 -7.94 5.71
N ILE A 464 -26.15 -7.20 6.32
CA ILE A 464 -27.43 -7.73 6.78
C ILE A 464 -28.30 -8.11 5.59
N ASP A 465 -28.45 -7.21 4.62
CA ASP A 465 -29.22 -7.50 3.40
C ASP A 465 -28.53 -8.57 2.54
N LEU A 466 -27.19 -8.58 2.50
CA LEU A 466 -26.45 -9.64 1.82
C LEU A 466 -26.79 -11.00 2.41
N GLN A 467 -26.66 -11.16 3.72
CA GLN A 467 -26.98 -12.40 4.42
C GLN A 467 -28.43 -12.84 4.17
N ALA A 468 -29.39 -11.93 4.31
CA ALA A 468 -30.79 -12.21 4.06
C ALA A 468 -31.04 -12.70 2.62
N ASN A 469 -30.44 -12.05 1.62
CA ASN A 469 -30.62 -12.44 0.22
C ASN A 469 -29.86 -13.71 -0.17
N LEU A 470 -28.71 -14.00 0.44
CA LEU A 470 -28.01 -15.29 0.27
C LEU A 470 -28.83 -16.45 0.81
N VAL A 471 -29.40 -16.31 2.01
CA VAL A 471 -30.28 -17.32 2.60
C VAL A 471 -31.57 -17.47 1.76
N LYS A 472 -32.14 -16.35 1.29
CA LYS A 472 -33.28 -16.39 0.38
C LYS A 472 -32.98 -17.21 -0.87
N ALA A 473 -31.83 -16.99 -1.50
CA ALA A 473 -31.40 -17.71 -2.70
C ALA A 473 -31.28 -19.23 -2.47
N GLN A 474 -30.89 -19.66 -1.25
CA GLN A 474 -30.78 -21.07 -0.90
C GLN A 474 -32.13 -21.77 -0.73
N VAL A 475 -33.16 -21.04 -0.27
CA VAL A 475 -34.46 -21.63 0.07
C VAL A 475 -35.57 -21.32 -0.93
N GLU A 476 -35.37 -20.36 -1.85
CA GLU A 476 -36.38 -19.99 -2.84
C GLU A 476 -36.62 -21.12 -3.85
N PRO A 477 -37.85 -21.67 -3.95
CA PRO A 477 -38.16 -22.73 -4.91
C PRO A 477 -37.96 -22.25 -6.36
N TYR A 478 -37.27 -23.06 -7.17
CA TYR A 478 -37.10 -22.79 -8.62
C TYR A 478 -36.49 -21.42 -8.92
N LEU A 479 -35.49 -20.99 -8.12
CA LEU A 479 -34.88 -19.66 -8.18
C LEU A 479 -34.60 -19.16 -9.61
N HIS A 480 -34.01 -20.01 -10.46
CA HIS A 480 -33.56 -19.66 -11.81
C HIS A 480 -34.62 -19.83 -12.89
N LEU A 481 -35.82 -20.36 -12.57
CA LEU A 481 -36.87 -20.60 -13.56
C LEU A 481 -37.94 -19.48 -13.53
N GLN A 482 -38.41 -19.10 -14.69
CA GLN A 482 -39.56 -18.22 -14.80
C GLN A 482 -40.84 -18.95 -14.37
N LEU A 483 -41.85 -18.22 -13.90
CA LEU A 483 -43.08 -18.82 -13.43
C LEU A 483 -43.81 -19.69 -14.51
N LYS A 484 -43.72 -19.26 -15.77
CA LYS A 484 -44.25 -20.01 -16.90
C LYS A 484 -43.53 -21.36 -17.05
N ASP A 485 -42.23 -21.39 -16.96
CA ASP A 485 -41.44 -22.63 -17.10
C ASP A 485 -41.75 -23.60 -15.94
N VAL A 486 -41.95 -23.05 -14.72
CA VAL A 486 -42.36 -23.88 -13.58
C VAL A 486 -43.73 -24.51 -13.81
N ILE A 487 -44.69 -23.77 -14.41
CA ILE A 487 -46.04 -24.32 -14.75
C ILE A 487 -45.89 -25.43 -15.78
N ASP A 488 -45.15 -25.17 -16.84
CA ASP A 488 -45.04 -26.08 -17.97
C ASP A 488 -44.29 -27.41 -17.60
N ILE A 489 -43.30 -27.32 -16.70
CA ILE A 489 -42.49 -28.47 -16.32
C ILE A 489 -43.03 -29.19 -15.08
N PHE A 490 -43.44 -28.46 -14.03
CA PHE A 490 -43.75 -29.01 -12.71
C PHE A 490 -45.24 -28.89 -12.33
N GLY A 491 -45.99 -28.12 -13.09
CA GLY A 491 -47.44 -27.93 -12.89
C GLY A 491 -47.82 -26.73 -12.00
N LYS A 492 -49.12 -26.52 -11.88
CA LYS A 492 -49.71 -25.33 -11.22
C LYS A 492 -49.44 -25.29 -9.71
N GLU A 493 -49.32 -26.40 -9.04
CA GLU A 493 -49.11 -26.45 -7.57
C GLU A 493 -47.71 -25.94 -7.23
N GLU A 494 -46.67 -26.33 -7.99
CA GLU A 494 -45.30 -25.86 -7.79
C GLU A 494 -45.12 -24.39 -8.19
N ALA A 495 -45.86 -23.93 -9.21
CA ALA A 495 -45.91 -22.52 -9.53
C ALA A 495 -46.57 -21.70 -8.39
N GLN A 496 -47.62 -22.23 -7.78
CA GLN A 496 -48.26 -21.60 -6.61
C GLN A 496 -47.26 -21.58 -5.42
N ARG A 497 -46.47 -22.64 -5.22
CA ARG A 497 -45.43 -22.69 -4.21
C ARG A 497 -44.38 -21.59 -4.40
N LYS A 498 -43.90 -21.37 -5.61
CA LYS A 498 -42.97 -20.26 -5.93
C LYS A 498 -43.56 -18.88 -5.64
N VAL A 499 -44.82 -18.63 -6.02
CA VAL A 499 -45.51 -17.36 -5.77
C VAL A 499 -45.71 -17.12 -4.29
N LEU A 500 -46.15 -18.16 -3.55
CA LEU A 500 -46.40 -18.07 -2.12
C LEU A 500 -45.14 -17.89 -1.28
N PHE A 501 -44.01 -18.36 -1.77
CA PHE A 501 -42.72 -18.13 -1.12
C PHE A 501 -42.41 -16.64 -0.95
N GLN A 502 -42.76 -15.80 -1.92
CA GLN A 502 -42.52 -14.36 -1.82
C GLN A 502 -43.35 -13.72 -0.70
N LYS A 503 -44.57 -14.23 -0.42
CA LYS A 503 -45.42 -13.76 0.70
C LYS A 503 -44.88 -14.26 2.04
N PHE A 504 -44.45 -15.53 2.10
CA PHE A 504 -43.83 -16.07 3.29
C PHE A 504 -42.56 -15.33 3.66
N TRP A 505 -41.70 -15.02 2.66
CA TRP A 505 -40.44 -14.32 2.89
C TRP A 505 -40.58 -12.98 3.61
N GLN A 506 -41.67 -12.29 3.41
CA GLN A 506 -41.97 -11.02 4.11
C GLN A 506 -42.20 -11.21 5.62
N THR A 507 -42.46 -12.42 6.07
CA THR A 507 -42.68 -12.75 7.49
C THR A 507 -41.42 -13.23 8.20
N VAL A 508 -40.35 -13.51 7.45
CA VAL A 508 -39.09 -14.00 7.99
C VAL A 508 -38.29 -12.84 8.60
N THR A 509 -37.91 -12.97 9.86
CA THR A 509 -37.15 -11.95 10.61
C THR A 509 -35.74 -12.40 11.03
N ASN A 510 -35.44 -13.69 10.94
CA ASN A 510 -34.16 -14.26 11.31
C ASN A 510 -33.58 -15.06 10.13
N PHE A 511 -32.41 -14.66 9.66
CA PHE A 511 -31.75 -15.18 8.46
C PHE A 511 -30.52 -16.04 8.78
N ASN A 512 -30.44 -16.66 9.97
CA ASN A 512 -29.24 -17.40 10.40
C ASN A 512 -29.24 -18.87 10.00
N ASP A 513 -30.37 -19.45 9.66
CA ASP A 513 -30.52 -20.89 9.40
C ASP A 513 -31.46 -21.17 8.23
N ALA A 514 -30.88 -21.46 7.05
CA ALA A 514 -31.61 -21.75 5.83
C ALA A 514 -32.51 -23.01 5.97
N SER A 515 -32.02 -24.07 6.62
CA SER A 515 -32.77 -25.32 6.78
C SER A 515 -34.00 -25.13 7.67
N LYS A 516 -33.88 -24.31 8.70
CA LYS A 516 -35.02 -23.97 9.56
C LYS A 516 -36.07 -23.19 8.80
N ILE A 517 -35.67 -22.17 8.03
CA ILE A 517 -36.57 -21.35 7.21
C ILE A 517 -37.28 -22.21 6.15
N GLU A 518 -36.56 -23.14 5.52
CA GLU A 518 -37.15 -24.07 4.56
C GLU A 518 -38.25 -24.93 5.19
N ASN A 519 -38.00 -25.48 6.37
CA ASN A 519 -38.99 -26.25 7.11
C ASN A 519 -40.21 -25.41 7.54
N GLU A 520 -39.98 -24.17 7.99
CA GLU A 520 -41.03 -23.21 8.31
C GLU A 520 -41.87 -22.88 7.08
N PHE A 521 -41.23 -22.66 5.92
CA PHE A 521 -41.94 -22.42 4.66
C PHE A 521 -42.78 -23.63 4.25
N ASN A 522 -42.25 -24.84 4.31
CA ASN A 522 -43.00 -26.05 3.96
C ASN A 522 -44.28 -26.19 4.82
N SER A 523 -44.16 -25.96 6.13
CA SER A 523 -45.27 -26.02 7.06
C SER A 523 -46.30 -24.90 6.78
N TRP A 524 -45.81 -23.69 6.53
CA TRP A 524 -46.64 -22.52 6.19
C TRP A 524 -47.38 -22.71 4.85
N PHE A 525 -46.67 -23.27 3.84
CA PHE A 525 -47.26 -23.57 2.54
C PHE A 525 -48.44 -24.55 2.65
N GLU A 526 -48.24 -25.68 3.35
CA GLU A 526 -49.33 -26.67 3.56
C GLU A 526 -50.55 -26.07 4.25
N ALA A 527 -50.38 -25.19 5.21
CA ALA A 527 -51.45 -24.49 5.89
C ALA A 527 -52.23 -23.50 5.02
N ASN A 528 -51.53 -22.84 4.06
CA ASN A 528 -52.06 -21.73 3.29
C ASN A 528 -52.43 -22.06 1.84
N LYS A 529 -52.01 -23.21 1.28
CA LYS A 529 -52.24 -23.54 -0.13
C LYS A 529 -53.72 -23.64 -0.54
N LYS A 530 -54.65 -23.91 0.41
CA LYS A 530 -56.09 -23.99 0.15
C LYS A 530 -56.86 -22.65 0.27
N THR A 531 -56.26 -21.67 0.92
CA THR A 531 -56.90 -20.36 1.20
C THR A 531 -56.62 -19.32 0.12
N ILE A 532 -55.68 -19.56 -0.78
CA ILE A 532 -55.30 -18.63 -1.83
C ILE A 532 -55.77 -19.21 -3.17
N PRO A 533 -56.56 -18.47 -3.97
CA PRO A 533 -57.04 -18.98 -5.24
C PRO A 533 -55.87 -19.35 -6.17
N PRO A 534 -56.00 -20.39 -7.00
CA PRO A 534 -54.96 -20.76 -7.95
C PRO A 534 -54.61 -19.57 -8.84
N VAL A 535 -53.32 -19.43 -9.12
CA VAL A 535 -52.80 -18.35 -10.00
C VAL A 535 -53.50 -18.48 -11.34
N ASN A 536 -54.44 -17.58 -11.63
CA ASN A 536 -55.01 -17.46 -12.97
C ASN A 536 -53.98 -16.71 -13.84
N ILE A 537 -53.32 -17.45 -14.71
CA ILE A 537 -52.40 -16.92 -15.72
C ILE A 537 -53.09 -17.02 -17.08
#